data_6f1a64f8462d6c491a18cb07b7965552
#
_entry.id   6f1a64f8462d6c491a18cb07b7965552
#
_cell.length_a   1.000
_cell.length_b   1.000
_cell.length_c   1.000
_cell.angle_alpha   90.00
_cell.angle_beta   90.00
_cell.angle_gamma   90.00
#
_symmetry.space_group_name_H-M   'P 1'
#
loop_
_entity.id
_entity.type
_entity.pdbx_description
1 polymer ?
#
loop_
_entity_poly.entity_id
_entity_poly.type
_entity_poly.pdbx_seq_one_letter_code
_entity_poly.pdbx_strand_id
1 'polypeptide(L)'
;MKLSDSVNGLQHIGIPSEDIQKSIAFYEALGFTKIYETMNGEEKAAFMELGNLVLELYGNRPIKGERGAIDHIALNSTDIEASYAACRELGLTFFDDLSSLPFWENGIRYFSVIGPSKEILEICQKL
;
A
#
# COMPACT_ATOMS: atom_id res chain seq x y z
N MET A 1 -31.98 2.22 -10.63
CA MET A 1 -30.56 2.48 -10.90
C MET A 1 -29.70 1.69 -9.92
N LYS A 2 -28.67 1.04 -10.41
CA LYS A 2 -27.66 0.38 -9.57
C LYS A 2 -26.51 1.33 -9.32
N LEU A 3 -25.79 1.14 -8.21
CA LEU A 3 -24.59 1.92 -7.94
C LEU A 3 -23.57 1.81 -9.10
N SER A 4 -23.47 0.62 -9.69
CA SER A 4 -22.56 0.36 -10.81
C SER A 4 -22.88 1.18 -12.07
N ASP A 5 -24.05 1.84 -12.13
CA ASP A 5 -24.37 2.72 -13.26
C ASP A 5 -23.64 4.07 -13.19
N SER A 6 -23.12 4.41 -12.01
CA SER A 6 -22.44 5.70 -11.79
C SER A 6 -21.07 5.55 -11.10
N VAL A 7 -20.68 4.34 -10.72
CA VAL A 7 -19.38 4.06 -10.07
C VAL A 7 -18.62 3.04 -10.92
N ASN A 8 -17.41 3.38 -11.29
CA ASN A 8 -16.62 2.59 -12.23
C ASN A 8 -15.31 2.02 -11.64
N GLY A 9 -15.19 2.03 -10.32
CA GLY A 9 -14.06 1.39 -9.66
C GLY A 9 -13.49 2.17 -8.49
N LEU A 10 -12.28 1.82 -8.13
CA LEU A 10 -11.57 2.43 -7.02
C LEU A 10 -10.96 3.76 -7.44
N GLN A 11 -11.15 4.81 -6.64
CA GLN A 11 -10.49 6.08 -6.85
C GLN A 11 -9.21 6.20 -6.03
N HIS A 12 -9.30 5.94 -4.72
CA HIS A 12 -8.13 5.96 -3.84
C HIS A 12 -8.42 5.18 -2.56
N ILE A 13 -7.36 4.91 -1.80
CA ILE A 13 -7.43 4.28 -0.47
C ILE A 13 -6.85 5.28 0.53
N GLY A 14 -7.59 5.56 1.60
CA GLY A 14 -7.15 6.46 2.66
C GLY A 14 -6.41 5.71 3.76
N ILE A 15 -5.22 6.22 4.12
CA ILE A 15 -4.40 5.66 5.20
C ILE A 15 -4.06 6.80 6.16
N PRO A 16 -4.56 6.73 7.40
CA PRO A 16 -4.20 7.72 8.41
C PRO A 16 -2.75 7.55 8.83
N SER A 17 -2.08 8.67 9.08
CA SER A 17 -0.68 8.68 9.47
C SER A 17 -0.49 9.40 10.79
N GLU A 18 0.32 8.82 11.67
CA GLU A 18 0.76 9.48 12.89
C GLU A 18 1.84 10.52 12.59
N ASP A 19 2.72 10.21 11.63
CA ASP A 19 3.74 11.10 11.11
C ASP A 19 3.68 11.06 9.58
N ILE A 20 3.04 12.05 8.98
CA ILE A 20 2.78 12.05 7.55
C ILE A 20 4.06 12.16 6.71
N GLN A 21 5.08 12.87 7.18
CA GLN A 21 6.34 12.97 6.44
C GLN A 21 7.04 11.62 6.36
N LYS A 22 6.96 10.85 7.43
CA LYS A 22 7.51 9.49 7.47
C LYS A 22 6.77 8.57 6.51
N SER A 23 5.45 8.67 6.45
CA SER A 23 4.63 7.89 5.52
C SER A 23 4.91 8.27 4.06
N ILE A 24 5.01 9.57 3.75
CA ILE A 24 5.36 10.03 2.41
C ILE A 24 6.73 9.45 2.00
N ALA A 25 7.74 9.57 2.87
CA ALA A 25 9.07 9.06 2.58
C ALA A 25 9.09 7.55 2.35
N PHE A 26 8.30 6.81 3.14
CA PHE A 26 8.16 5.36 2.97
C PHE A 26 7.65 5.02 1.57
N TYR A 27 6.55 5.65 1.15
CA TYR A 27 5.95 5.34 -0.16
C TYR A 27 6.82 5.84 -1.32
N GLU A 28 7.50 6.97 -1.16
CA GLU A 28 8.47 7.43 -2.16
C GLU A 28 9.62 6.44 -2.33
N ALA A 29 10.10 5.85 -1.23
CA ALA A 29 11.14 4.82 -1.27
C ALA A 29 10.71 3.56 -2.02
N LEU A 30 9.40 3.25 -2.00
CA LEU A 30 8.83 2.13 -2.77
C LEU A 30 8.64 2.46 -4.25
N GLY A 31 8.80 3.72 -4.64
CA GLY A 31 8.62 4.16 -6.02
C GLY A 31 7.32 4.88 -6.30
N PHE A 32 6.53 5.20 -5.28
CA PHE A 32 5.34 6.04 -5.46
C PHE A 32 5.74 7.47 -5.76
N THR A 33 4.93 8.16 -6.53
CA THR A 33 5.08 9.58 -6.83
C THR A 33 4.02 10.37 -6.08
N LYS A 34 4.41 11.41 -5.37
CA LYS A 34 3.44 12.33 -4.76
C LYS A 34 2.83 13.20 -5.85
N ILE A 35 1.55 13.01 -6.12
CA ILE A 35 0.84 13.70 -7.22
C ILE A 35 0.06 14.92 -6.75
N TYR A 36 -0.24 15.01 -5.45
CA TYR A 36 -0.99 16.13 -4.90
C TYR A 36 -0.75 16.20 -3.40
N GLU A 37 -0.72 17.43 -2.88
CA GLU A 37 -0.57 17.69 -1.45
C GLU A 37 -1.39 18.92 -1.10
N THR A 38 -2.14 18.87 0.00
CA THR A 38 -2.99 19.96 0.44
C THR A 38 -3.22 19.91 1.93
N MET A 39 -3.86 20.93 2.46
CA MET A 39 -4.32 20.97 3.83
C MET A 39 -5.84 20.79 3.88
N ASN A 40 -6.30 19.96 4.78
CA ASN A 40 -7.71 19.81 5.11
C ASN A 40 -7.88 20.29 6.56
N GLY A 41 -8.18 21.59 6.72
CA GLY A 41 -8.09 22.21 8.04
C GLY A 41 -6.65 22.24 8.52
N GLU A 42 -6.37 21.62 9.67
CA GLU A 42 -5.02 21.51 10.23
C GLU A 42 -4.29 20.24 9.80
N GLU A 43 -4.98 19.34 9.11
CA GLU A 43 -4.40 18.08 8.66
C GLU A 43 -3.84 18.20 7.24
N LYS A 44 -2.62 17.70 7.05
CA LYS A 44 -2.05 17.56 5.71
C LYS A 44 -2.61 16.31 5.05
N ALA A 45 -2.87 16.40 3.75
CA ALA A 45 -3.19 15.25 2.92
C ALA A 45 -2.23 15.19 1.75
N ALA A 46 -1.69 14.01 1.48
CA ALA A 46 -0.79 13.78 0.36
C ALA A 46 -1.26 12.56 -0.43
N PHE A 47 -1.36 12.71 -1.75
CA PHE A 47 -1.78 11.63 -2.63
C PHE A 47 -0.55 11.06 -3.32
N MET A 48 -0.37 9.75 -3.15
CA MET A 48 0.77 8.99 -3.65
C MET A 48 0.28 8.01 -4.71
N GLU A 49 0.95 7.97 -5.85
CA GLU A 49 0.52 7.14 -6.98
C GLU A 49 1.60 6.13 -7.40
N LEU A 50 1.19 4.90 -7.63
CA LEU A 50 1.99 3.86 -8.26
C LEU A 50 1.09 3.05 -9.20
N GLY A 51 1.30 3.17 -10.51
CA GLY A 51 0.44 2.52 -11.49
C GLY A 51 -1.00 3.01 -11.36
N ASN A 52 -1.94 2.09 -11.19
CA ASN A 52 -3.36 2.42 -11.00
C ASN A 52 -3.76 2.57 -9.53
N LEU A 53 -2.80 2.51 -8.62
CA LEU A 53 -3.05 2.65 -7.19
C LEU A 53 -2.77 4.08 -6.75
N VAL A 54 -3.75 4.68 -6.08
CA VAL A 54 -3.61 5.99 -5.45
C VAL A 54 -3.93 5.83 -3.96
N LEU A 55 -3.01 6.29 -3.11
CA LEU A 55 -3.19 6.33 -1.67
C LEU A 55 -3.33 7.77 -1.23
N GLU A 56 -4.32 8.04 -0.39
CA GLU A 56 -4.40 9.31 0.33
C GLU A 56 -3.82 9.12 1.72
N LEU A 57 -2.67 9.74 1.99
CA LEU A 57 -2.07 9.77 3.32
C LEU A 57 -2.57 11.04 4.00
N TYR A 58 -3.12 10.93 5.20
CA TYR A 58 -3.66 12.08 5.90
C TYR A 58 -3.32 12.02 7.39
N GLY A 59 -3.09 13.14 7.98
CA GLY A 59 -2.72 13.30 9.37
C GLY A 59 -1.94 14.61 9.55
N ASN A 60 -1.32 14.84 10.67
CA ASN A 60 -0.89 13.89 11.71
C ASN A 60 -2.01 13.60 12.72
N ARG A 61 -2.39 12.37 12.86
CA ARG A 61 -3.44 11.94 13.77
C ARG A 61 -3.10 10.58 14.39
N PRO A 62 -3.71 10.23 15.52
CA PRO A 62 -3.53 8.90 16.09
C PRO A 62 -3.95 7.82 15.10
N ILE A 63 -3.17 6.76 15.03
CA ILE A 63 -3.46 5.58 14.21
C ILE A 63 -3.92 4.44 15.11
N LYS A 64 -4.64 3.48 14.50
CA LYS A 64 -5.09 2.30 15.22
C LYS A 64 -3.92 1.38 15.60
N GLY A 65 -2.89 1.34 14.75
CA GLY A 65 -1.69 0.54 15.00
C GLY A 65 -1.90 -0.95 14.83
N GLU A 66 -2.99 -1.37 14.21
CA GLU A 66 -3.33 -2.77 13.95
C GLU A 66 -4.15 -2.88 12.68
N ARG A 67 -4.32 -4.10 12.18
CA ARG A 67 -5.17 -4.35 11.01
C ARG A 67 -6.63 -4.07 11.34
N GLY A 68 -7.35 -3.54 10.37
CA GLY A 68 -8.78 -3.25 10.47
C GLY A 68 -9.62 -4.21 9.64
N ALA A 69 -10.82 -3.76 9.25
CA ALA A 69 -11.72 -4.54 8.41
C ALA A 69 -11.07 -4.87 7.06
N ILE A 70 -10.27 -3.96 6.52
CA ILE A 70 -9.39 -4.25 5.38
C ILE A 70 -8.06 -4.67 5.97
N ASP A 71 -7.70 -5.94 5.72
CA ASP A 71 -6.54 -6.57 6.33
C ASP A 71 -5.22 -6.14 5.67
N HIS A 72 -5.20 -6.07 4.34
CA HIS A 72 -4.01 -5.71 3.58
C HIS A 72 -4.37 -5.16 2.21
N ILE A 73 -3.37 -4.54 1.58
CA ILE A 73 -3.42 -4.09 0.20
C ILE A 73 -2.39 -4.94 -0.56
N ALA A 74 -2.81 -5.60 -1.63
CA ALA A 74 -1.90 -6.41 -2.44
C ALA A 74 -1.50 -5.65 -3.70
N LEU A 75 -0.19 -5.51 -3.89
CA LEU A 75 0.41 -4.91 -5.08
C LEU A 75 0.82 -6.03 -6.04
N ASN A 76 0.51 -5.87 -7.32
CA ASN A 76 0.89 -6.86 -8.31
C ASN A 76 2.37 -6.72 -8.69
N SER A 77 3.09 -7.84 -8.62
CA SER A 77 4.48 -7.91 -9.07
C SER A 77 4.57 -8.67 -10.39
N THR A 78 5.41 -8.20 -11.27
CA THR A 78 5.75 -8.91 -12.51
C THR A 78 7.03 -9.74 -12.35
N ASP A 79 7.75 -9.55 -11.24
CA ASP A 79 8.97 -10.29 -10.91
C ASP A 79 9.12 -10.30 -9.39
N ILE A 80 8.59 -11.34 -8.75
CA ILE A 80 8.53 -11.42 -7.29
C ILE A 80 9.92 -11.50 -6.64
N GLU A 81 10.89 -12.13 -7.31
CA GLU A 81 12.25 -12.21 -6.80
C GLU A 81 12.90 -10.82 -6.76
N ALA A 82 12.73 -10.03 -7.82
CA ALA A 82 13.24 -8.67 -7.88
C ALA A 82 12.54 -7.77 -6.85
N SER A 83 11.23 -7.91 -6.70
CA SER A 83 10.45 -7.15 -5.70
C SER A 83 10.91 -7.49 -4.29
N TYR A 84 11.12 -8.77 -4.00
CA TYR A 84 11.60 -9.22 -2.71
C TYR A 84 12.98 -8.64 -2.39
N ALA A 85 13.92 -8.74 -3.34
CA ALA A 85 15.26 -8.19 -3.18
C ALA A 85 15.25 -6.69 -2.93
N ALA A 86 14.41 -5.95 -3.65
CA ALA A 86 14.27 -4.49 -3.48
C ALA A 86 13.81 -4.14 -2.06
N CYS A 87 12.81 -4.84 -1.55
CA CYS A 87 12.30 -4.58 -0.20
C CYS A 87 13.31 -4.98 0.88
N ARG A 88 14.08 -6.04 0.66
CA ARG A 88 15.19 -6.42 1.55
C ARG A 88 16.26 -5.34 1.57
N GLU A 89 16.63 -4.83 0.42
CA GLU A 89 17.65 -3.79 0.30
C GLU A 89 17.23 -2.48 1.00
N LEU A 90 15.94 -2.15 0.95
CA LEU A 90 15.40 -0.99 1.66
C LEU A 90 15.35 -1.19 3.18
N GLY A 91 15.58 -2.39 3.68
CA GLY A 91 15.54 -2.69 5.11
C GLY A 91 14.15 -2.64 5.71
N LEU A 92 13.12 -2.96 4.94
CA LEU A 92 11.73 -2.92 5.41
C LEU A 92 11.45 -4.03 6.43
N THR A 93 10.45 -3.80 7.26
CA THR A 93 9.97 -4.82 8.20
C THR A 93 9.03 -5.76 7.47
N PHE A 94 9.36 -7.04 7.43
CA PHE A 94 8.52 -8.06 6.79
C PHE A 94 7.51 -8.60 7.80
N PHE A 95 6.27 -8.78 7.33
CA PHE A 95 5.21 -9.48 8.06
C PHE A 95 5.20 -10.95 7.64
N ASP A 96 5.10 -11.21 6.32
CA ASP A 96 5.25 -12.55 5.75
C ASP A 96 6.52 -12.59 4.92
N ASP A 97 7.33 -13.64 5.09
CA ASP A 97 8.47 -13.90 4.23
C ASP A 97 7.98 -14.48 2.89
N LEU A 98 8.88 -14.55 1.90
CA LEU A 98 8.54 -15.05 0.57
C LEU A 98 7.96 -16.47 0.66
N SER A 99 6.74 -16.64 0.18
CA SER A 99 5.92 -17.83 0.34
C SER A 99 5.14 -18.13 -0.93
N SER A 100 4.53 -19.31 -0.99
CA SER A 100 3.73 -19.75 -2.13
C SER A 100 2.38 -20.26 -1.65
N LEU A 101 1.34 -20.06 -2.46
CA LEU A 101 0.00 -20.61 -2.25
C LEU A 101 -0.52 -21.18 -3.58
N PRO A 102 -1.35 -22.24 -3.54
CA PRO A 102 -1.87 -22.88 -4.77
C PRO A 102 -3.11 -22.16 -5.32
N PHE A 103 -3.10 -20.82 -5.30
CA PHE A 103 -4.22 -20.03 -5.79
C PHE A 103 -4.12 -19.83 -7.30
N TRP A 104 -5.27 -19.65 -7.96
CA TRP A 104 -5.40 -19.50 -9.39
C TRP A 104 -4.88 -20.76 -10.14
N GLU A 105 -4.65 -20.64 -11.43
CA GLU A 105 -4.31 -21.80 -12.26
C GLU A 105 -2.94 -22.39 -11.91
N ASN A 106 -1.95 -21.55 -11.72
CA ASN A 106 -0.55 -21.97 -11.55
C ASN A 106 0.05 -21.60 -10.21
N GLY A 107 -0.77 -21.11 -9.26
CA GLY A 107 -0.29 -20.68 -7.96
C GLY A 107 0.13 -19.22 -7.93
N ILE A 108 0.49 -18.77 -6.75
CA ILE A 108 1.03 -17.43 -6.50
C ILE A 108 2.27 -17.53 -5.63
N ARG A 109 3.12 -16.51 -5.74
CA ARG A 109 4.16 -16.26 -4.76
C ARG A 109 3.96 -14.86 -4.19
N TYR A 110 4.22 -14.69 -2.91
CA TYR A 110 3.97 -13.43 -2.23
C TYR A 110 4.86 -13.25 -1.02
N PHE A 111 4.99 -12.02 -0.58
CA PHE A 111 5.51 -11.63 0.72
C PHE A 111 4.78 -10.37 1.15
N SER A 112 4.95 -9.95 2.40
CA SER A 112 4.33 -8.70 2.86
C SER A 112 5.26 -7.91 3.77
N VAL A 113 5.09 -6.60 3.75
CA VAL A 113 5.84 -5.65 4.56
C VAL A 113 4.89 -4.79 5.37
N ILE A 114 5.40 -4.21 6.45
CA ILE A 114 4.62 -3.36 7.35
C ILE A 114 5.00 -1.91 7.10
N GLY A 115 4.00 -1.08 6.80
CA GLY A 115 4.19 0.36 6.63
C GLY A 115 4.22 1.14 7.94
N PRO A 116 4.50 2.46 7.88
CA PRO A 116 4.66 3.28 9.08
C PRO A 116 3.40 3.41 9.95
N SER A 117 2.21 3.24 9.36
CA SER A 117 0.94 3.27 10.09
C SER A 117 0.46 1.87 10.45
N LYS A 118 1.35 0.87 10.42
CA LYS A 118 1.07 -0.55 10.65
C LYS A 118 0.20 -1.18 9.56
N GLU A 119 0.06 -0.50 8.43
CA GLU A 119 -0.60 -1.08 7.25
C GLU A 119 0.22 -2.23 6.69
N ILE A 120 -0.46 -3.26 6.22
CA ILE A 120 0.18 -4.42 5.59
C ILE A 120 0.12 -4.24 4.08
N LEU A 121 1.30 -4.26 3.45
CA LEU A 121 1.43 -4.27 1.99
C LEU A 121 1.91 -5.64 1.56
N GLU A 122 1.06 -6.36 0.86
CA GLU A 122 1.43 -7.63 0.25
C GLU A 122 1.93 -7.35 -1.17
N ILE A 123 2.99 -8.02 -1.56
CA ILE A 123 3.48 -8.00 -2.93
C ILE A 123 3.29 -9.41 -3.46
N CYS A 124 2.57 -9.55 -4.57
CA CYS A 124 2.07 -10.84 -5.03
C CYS A 124 2.21 -10.98 -6.55
N GLN A 125 2.64 -12.16 -6.98
CA GLN A 125 2.72 -12.49 -8.40
C GLN A 125 1.93 -13.77 -8.67
N LYS A 126 1.02 -13.72 -9.64
CA LYS A 126 0.40 -14.93 -10.19
C LYS A 126 1.38 -15.59 -11.14
N LEU A 127 1.54 -16.90 -11.01
CA LEU A 127 2.46 -17.69 -11.83
C LEU A 127 1.81 -18.20 -13.11
#